data_dbbcfbf7b309a4c21898062ca3e28aa3
#
_entry.id   dbbcfbf7b309a4c21898062ca3e28aa3
#
_cell.length_a   1.000
_cell.length_b   1.000
_cell.length_c   1.000
_cell.angle_alpha   90.00
_cell.angle_beta   90.00
_cell.angle_gamma   90.00
#
_symmetry.space_group_name_H-M   'P 1'
#
loop_
_entity.id
_entity.type
_entity.pdbx_description
1 polymer ?
#
loop_
_entity_poly.entity_id
_entity_poly.type
_entity_poly.pdbx_seq_one_letter_code
_entity_poly.pdbx_strand_id
1 'polypeptide(L)'
;MTTSILQDRAMLATLHISQWTNRKHDKTVSAEVERNHQATDAGRYNKQLVDRASLESIAKVASAARAYHYKVTLPWGDNGDRLLPGALFMDYRNEMATFKGRFSSEVSAFLTRYPMLVQDAYKRLGSLYVATDYPHVGEMRSRFAIETSFAPVASGNDFRVNLNDEYVDQIKREINERNAALQRASVVDCWTRVRTVVGNIHERLSKADNKFKDTLIENARDLLDVLPALNVTGDPELAKIEKDVRDLLVPPQRLRDDATLRSETARKAEELLARMGMSGQSLSLETA
;
A
#
# COMPACT_ATOMS: atom_id res chain seq x y z
N MET A 1 -8.46 -4.23 29.15
CA MET A 1 -7.21 -3.46 29.38
C MET A 1 -6.37 -3.27 28.10
N THR A 2 -6.59 -4.01 27.02
CA THR A 2 -5.76 -3.97 25.80
C THR A 2 -6.02 -2.77 24.87
N THR A 3 -7.18 -2.13 24.95
CA THR A 3 -7.57 -1.03 24.06
C THR A 3 -6.80 0.27 24.34
N SER A 4 -6.38 0.50 25.58
CA SER A 4 -5.62 1.68 26.00
C SER A 4 -4.20 1.73 25.39
N ILE A 5 -3.53 0.59 25.26
CA ILE A 5 -2.13 0.52 24.79
C ILE A 5 -2.00 0.95 23.32
N LEU A 6 -2.98 0.59 22.49
CA LEU A 6 -2.94 0.92 21.05
C LEU A 6 -3.14 2.42 20.79
N GLN A 7 -4.02 3.06 21.57
CA GLN A 7 -4.29 4.50 21.48
C GLN A 7 -3.08 5.37 21.80
N ASP A 8 -2.25 4.89 22.74
CA ASP A 8 -1.02 5.60 23.14
C ASP A 8 0.15 5.35 22.17
N ARG A 9 0.09 4.26 21.38
CA ARG A 9 1.20 3.81 20.54
C ARG A 9 1.01 4.03 19.06
N ALA A 10 -0.20 4.31 18.60
CA ALA A 10 -0.51 4.43 17.18
C ALA A 10 -1.61 5.46 16.92
N MET A 11 -1.68 5.91 15.67
CA MET A 11 -2.72 6.78 15.15
C MET A 11 -3.21 6.24 13.80
N LEU A 12 -4.33 6.74 13.33
CA LEU A 12 -4.79 6.47 11.97
C LEU A 12 -4.16 7.46 11.01
N ALA A 13 -3.70 6.95 9.89
CA ALA A 13 -3.17 7.72 8.77
C ALA A 13 -3.93 7.35 7.50
N THR A 14 -4.46 8.37 6.81
CA THR A 14 -5.12 8.21 5.52
C THR A 14 -4.28 8.89 4.45
N LEU A 15 -4.02 8.19 3.35
CA LEU A 15 -3.34 8.71 2.18
C LEU A 15 -4.33 8.84 1.02
N HIS A 16 -4.55 10.06 0.59
CA HIS A 16 -5.35 10.35 -0.61
C HIS A 16 -4.43 10.84 -1.74
N ILE A 17 -4.50 10.16 -2.90
CA ILE A 17 -3.75 10.57 -4.09
C ILE A 17 -4.73 10.69 -5.25
N SER A 18 -4.91 11.91 -5.75
CA SER A 18 -5.68 12.18 -6.96
C SER A 18 -4.74 12.41 -8.15
N GLN A 19 -5.16 11.89 -9.30
CA GLN A 19 -4.48 12.04 -10.58
C GLN A 19 -5.51 12.18 -11.69
N TRP A 20 -5.17 12.96 -12.70
CA TRP A 20 -5.98 13.01 -13.90
C TRP A 20 -5.95 11.65 -14.62
N THR A 21 -7.12 11.11 -14.92
CA THR A 21 -7.25 9.79 -15.55
C THR A 21 -6.78 9.73 -16.99
N ASN A 22 -6.65 10.90 -17.67
CA ASN A 22 -6.26 10.98 -19.08
C ASN A 22 -7.19 10.18 -20.03
N ARG A 23 -8.43 9.94 -19.61
CA ARG A 23 -9.40 9.17 -20.39
C ARG A 23 -10.73 9.90 -20.45
N LYS A 24 -11.38 9.81 -21.61
CA LYS A 24 -12.72 10.31 -21.83
C LYS A 24 -13.57 9.26 -22.53
N HIS A 25 -14.74 8.98 -21.98
CA HIS A 25 -15.72 8.13 -22.62
C HIS A 25 -16.21 8.79 -23.90
N ASP A 26 -16.07 8.09 -25.03
CA ASP A 26 -16.60 8.51 -26.33
C ASP A 26 -17.88 7.74 -26.63
N LYS A 27 -19.01 8.44 -26.43
CA LYS A 27 -20.33 7.86 -26.62
C LYS A 27 -20.61 7.53 -28.08
N THR A 28 -20.07 8.31 -29.00
CA THR A 28 -20.28 8.13 -30.44
C THR A 28 -19.63 6.84 -30.92
N VAL A 29 -18.37 6.63 -30.55
CA VAL A 29 -17.64 5.40 -30.90
C VAL A 29 -18.27 4.18 -30.19
N SER A 30 -18.71 4.33 -28.93
CA SER A 30 -19.39 3.23 -28.24
C SER A 30 -20.66 2.83 -28.98
N ALA A 31 -21.51 3.78 -29.36
CA ALA A 31 -22.74 3.52 -30.12
C ALA A 31 -22.46 2.99 -31.55
N GLU A 32 -21.35 3.40 -32.19
CA GLU A 32 -20.92 2.87 -33.47
C GLU A 32 -20.53 1.39 -33.37
N VAL A 33 -19.77 1.01 -32.34
CA VAL A 33 -19.41 -0.37 -32.08
C VAL A 33 -20.66 -1.23 -31.83
N GLU A 34 -21.58 -0.76 -30.99
CA GLU A 34 -22.84 -1.48 -30.73
C GLU A 34 -23.66 -1.70 -32.01
N ARG A 35 -23.78 -0.66 -32.84
CA ARG A 35 -24.51 -0.73 -34.11
C ARG A 35 -23.86 -1.70 -35.09
N ASN A 36 -22.53 -1.64 -35.25
CA ASN A 36 -21.80 -2.48 -36.18
C ASN A 36 -21.84 -3.97 -35.79
N HIS A 37 -21.96 -4.25 -34.49
CA HIS A 37 -22.03 -5.61 -33.95
C HIS A 37 -23.45 -6.05 -33.57
N GLN A 38 -24.49 -5.24 -33.84
CA GLN A 38 -25.89 -5.49 -33.44
C GLN A 38 -26.02 -5.84 -31.95
N ALA A 39 -25.18 -5.19 -31.11
CA ALA A 39 -25.13 -5.43 -29.67
C ALA A 39 -25.78 -4.28 -28.91
N THR A 40 -26.16 -4.54 -27.66
CA THR A 40 -26.70 -3.54 -26.73
C THR A 40 -25.92 -3.62 -25.43
N ASP A 41 -25.48 -2.46 -24.88
CA ASP A 41 -24.67 -2.35 -23.64
C ASP A 41 -23.42 -3.25 -23.68
N ALA A 42 -22.76 -3.30 -24.84
CA ALA A 42 -21.60 -4.17 -25.08
C ALA A 42 -20.29 -3.66 -24.47
N GLY A 43 -20.27 -2.40 -24.02
CA GLY A 43 -19.10 -1.79 -23.41
C GLY A 43 -18.94 -0.30 -23.67
N ARG A 44 -17.85 0.27 -23.16
CA ARG A 44 -17.55 1.70 -23.28
C ARG A 44 -16.18 1.94 -23.89
N TYR A 45 -16.15 2.63 -25.03
CA TYR A 45 -14.90 3.09 -25.59
C TYR A 45 -14.40 4.33 -24.84
N ASN A 46 -13.20 4.24 -24.28
CA ASN A 46 -12.54 5.35 -23.60
C ASN A 46 -11.33 5.79 -24.40
N LYS A 47 -11.41 6.96 -25.05
CA LYS A 47 -10.27 7.53 -25.72
C LYS A 47 -9.24 8.08 -24.75
N GLN A 48 -7.98 7.90 -25.09
CA GLN A 48 -6.86 8.44 -24.34
C GLN A 48 -6.53 9.84 -24.85
N LEU A 49 -6.64 10.86 -23.99
CA LEU A 49 -6.54 12.25 -24.38
C LEU A 49 -5.12 12.67 -24.77
N VAL A 50 -4.13 12.44 -23.89
CA VAL A 50 -2.71 12.64 -24.21
C VAL A 50 -1.97 11.30 -24.14
N ASP A 51 -0.75 11.25 -24.66
CA ASP A 51 0.08 10.06 -24.61
C ASP A 51 0.30 9.58 -23.15
N ARG A 52 0.24 8.26 -22.95
CA ARG A 52 0.35 7.63 -21.62
C ARG A 52 1.72 7.89 -20.99
N ALA A 53 2.79 7.89 -21.77
CA ALA A 53 4.14 8.10 -21.28
C ALA A 53 4.30 9.49 -20.64
N SER A 54 3.51 10.47 -21.06
CA SER A 54 3.53 11.83 -20.51
C SER A 54 3.15 11.94 -19.04
N LEU A 55 2.44 10.94 -18.48
CA LEU A 55 2.02 10.87 -17.07
C LEU A 55 2.81 9.83 -16.26
N GLU A 56 3.75 9.13 -16.88
CA GLU A 56 4.42 8.00 -16.25
C GLU A 56 5.26 8.42 -15.03
N SER A 57 5.96 9.55 -15.10
CA SER A 57 6.76 10.07 -13.99
C SER A 57 5.89 10.42 -12.78
N ILE A 58 4.73 11.04 -13.00
CA ILE A 58 3.75 11.34 -11.96
C ILE A 58 3.22 10.05 -11.33
N ALA A 59 2.85 9.07 -12.16
CA ALA A 59 2.35 7.77 -11.70
C ALA A 59 3.39 6.98 -10.90
N LYS A 60 4.69 7.06 -11.28
CA LYS A 60 5.79 6.44 -10.53
C LYS A 60 5.92 7.04 -9.13
N VAL A 61 5.88 8.36 -8.98
CA VAL A 61 5.94 9.00 -7.66
C VAL A 61 4.72 8.63 -6.81
N ALA A 62 3.53 8.66 -7.41
CA ALA A 62 2.29 8.27 -6.71
C ALA A 62 2.34 6.80 -6.24
N SER A 63 2.85 5.90 -7.07
CA SER A 63 3.00 4.48 -6.72
C SER A 63 4.03 4.28 -5.61
N ALA A 64 5.16 5.00 -5.64
CA ALA A 64 6.17 4.95 -4.59
C ALA A 64 5.63 5.46 -3.26
N ALA A 65 4.86 6.57 -3.26
CA ALA A 65 4.22 7.09 -2.06
C ALA A 65 3.22 6.09 -1.45
N ARG A 66 2.41 5.40 -2.27
CA ARG A 66 1.52 4.33 -1.81
C ARG A 66 2.29 3.15 -1.23
N ALA A 67 3.34 2.70 -1.93
CA ALA A 67 4.17 1.59 -1.47
C ALA A 67 4.80 1.88 -0.10
N TYR A 68 5.33 3.10 0.08
CA TYR A 68 5.87 3.53 1.36
C TYR A 68 4.80 3.59 2.45
N HIS A 69 3.63 4.17 2.15
CA HIS A 69 2.50 4.22 3.07
C HIS A 69 2.12 2.81 3.56
N TYR A 70 1.97 1.85 2.64
CA TYR A 70 1.66 0.46 3.00
C TYR A 70 2.81 -0.24 3.74
N LYS A 71 4.07 0.08 3.43
CA LYS A 71 5.25 -0.48 4.10
C LYS A 71 5.23 -0.18 5.62
N VAL A 72 4.93 1.08 5.99
CA VAL A 72 5.09 1.58 7.37
C VAL A 72 3.77 1.67 8.16
N THR A 73 2.66 1.20 7.59
CA THR A 73 1.35 1.17 8.25
C THR A 73 0.74 -0.23 8.22
N LEU A 74 -0.24 -0.47 9.09
CA LEU A 74 -1.00 -1.71 9.18
C LEU A 74 -2.45 -1.50 8.71
N PRO A 75 -3.16 -2.54 8.25
CA PRO A 75 -4.56 -2.42 7.87
C PRO A 75 -5.43 -1.98 9.06
N TRP A 76 -6.40 -1.08 8.79
CA TRP A 76 -7.33 -0.60 9.80
C TRP A 76 -8.68 -0.22 9.15
N GLY A 77 -9.54 -1.20 8.99
CA GLY A 77 -10.87 -1.02 8.37
C GLY A 77 -10.83 -0.88 6.84
N ASP A 78 -12.01 -0.64 6.27
CA ASP A 78 -12.24 -0.66 4.81
C ASP A 78 -12.34 0.74 4.18
N ASN A 79 -12.28 1.79 4.99
CA ASN A 79 -12.45 3.18 4.55
C ASN A 79 -11.14 3.85 4.08
N GLY A 80 -10.05 3.11 4.00
CA GLY A 80 -8.73 3.62 3.59
C GLY A 80 -7.85 4.13 4.73
N ASP A 81 -8.33 4.11 5.95
CA ASP A 81 -7.52 4.40 7.13
C ASP A 81 -6.55 3.25 7.40
N ARG A 82 -5.35 3.59 7.82
CA ARG A 82 -4.34 2.62 8.20
C ARG A 82 -3.71 2.99 9.52
N LEU A 83 -3.35 2.00 10.31
CA LEU A 83 -2.71 2.20 11.60
C LEU A 83 -1.24 2.54 11.41
N LEU A 84 -0.85 3.74 11.81
CA LEU A 84 0.53 4.24 11.81
C LEU A 84 1.07 4.18 13.24
N PRO A 85 2.13 3.40 13.51
CA PRO A 85 2.82 3.44 14.79
C PRO A 85 3.38 4.82 15.09
N GLY A 86 3.20 5.32 16.32
CA GLY A 86 3.70 6.63 16.74
C GLY A 86 5.22 6.78 16.60
N ALA A 87 5.95 5.67 16.79
CA ALA A 87 7.40 5.64 16.59
C ALA A 87 7.84 5.97 15.15
N LEU A 88 6.99 5.70 14.16
CA LEU A 88 7.28 5.98 12.73
C LEU A 88 6.69 7.30 12.25
N PHE A 89 5.98 8.05 13.09
CA PHE A 89 5.25 9.26 12.65
C PHE A 89 6.14 10.31 12.02
N MET A 90 7.28 10.63 12.62
CA MET A 90 8.17 11.67 12.09
C MET A 90 8.80 11.27 10.76
N ASP A 91 9.25 10.03 10.64
CA ASP A 91 9.82 9.49 9.40
C ASP A 91 8.76 9.45 8.30
N TYR A 92 7.56 8.97 8.63
CA TYR A 92 6.42 8.98 7.72
C TYR A 92 6.09 10.37 7.20
N ARG A 93 6.00 11.35 8.09
CA ARG A 93 5.70 12.74 7.75
C ARG A 93 6.75 13.35 6.82
N ASN A 94 8.02 13.13 7.13
CA ASN A 94 9.15 13.65 6.35
C ASN A 94 9.20 13.04 4.95
N GLU A 95 9.04 11.72 4.87
CA GLU A 95 9.07 11.01 3.59
C GLU A 95 7.85 11.38 2.71
N MET A 96 6.67 11.49 3.31
CA MET A 96 5.47 11.96 2.59
C MET A 96 5.60 13.41 2.11
N ALA A 97 6.27 14.28 2.85
CA ALA A 97 6.59 15.64 2.39
C ALA A 97 7.53 15.61 1.17
N THR A 98 8.51 14.71 1.17
CA THR A 98 9.43 14.48 0.05
C THR A 98 8.66 13.98 -1.19
N PHE A 99 7.77 13.00 -1.05
CA PHE A 99 6.92 12.53 -2.14
C PHE A 99 6.01 13.64 -2.67
N LYS A 100 5.40 14.44 -1.80
CA LYS A 100 4.57 15.57 -2.18
C LYS A 100 5.35 16.62 -2.99
N GLY A 101 6.57 16.92 -2.59
CA GLY A 101 7.48 17.82 -3.32
C GLY A 101 7.82 17.30 -4.71
N ARG A 102 8.26 16.04 -4.79
CA ARG A 102 8.57 15.38 -6.07
C ARG A 102 7.35 15.30 -6.99
N PHE A 103 6.19 14.91 -6.45
CA PHE A 103 4.94 14.85 -7.21
C PHE A 103 4.56 16.22 -7.79
N SER A 104 4.66 17.28 -6.98
CA SER A 104 4.38 18.65 -7.42
C SER A 104 5.34 19.11 -8.54
N SER A 105 6.61 18.72 -8.48
CA SER A 105 7.60 19.01 -9.53
C SER A 105 7.26 18.30 -10.84
N GLU A 106 6.91 16.99 -10.78
CA GLU A 106 6.52 16.21 -11.96
C GLU A 106 5.22 16.75 -12.59
N VAL A 107 4.25 17.13 -11.76
CA VAL A 107 3.01 17.78 -12.22
C VAL A 107 3.34 19.11 -12.92
N SER A 108 4.22 19.92 -12.36
CA SER A 108 4.62 21.19 -12.97
C SER A 108 5.31 20.99 -14.32
N ALA A 109 6.21 20.01 -14.43
CA ALA A 109 6.85 19.63 -15.68
C ALA A 109 5.84 19.12 -16.73
N PHE A 110 4.85 18.35 -16.31
CA PHE A 110 3.75 17.93 -17.18
C PHE A 110 2.93 19.13 -17.68
N LEU A 111 2.52 20.04 -16.76
CA LEU A 111 1.71 21.21 -17.12
C LEU A 111 2.41 22.16 -18.10
N THR A 112 3.72 22.30 -17.99
CA THR A 112 4.52 23.08 -18.97
C THR A 112 4.44 22.48 -20.37
N ARG A 113 4.40 21.15 -20.50
CA ARG A 113 4.31 20.45 -21.79
C ARG A 113 2.88 20.26 -22.28
N TYR A 114 1.89 20.41 -21.40
CA TYR A 114 0.49 20.08 -21.68
C TYR A 114 -0.08 20.73 -22.93
N PRO A 115 0.15 22.04 -23.22
CA PRO A 115 -0.35 22.66 -24.46
C PRO A 115 0.17 21.94 -25.73
N MET A 116 1.42 21.55 -25.75
CA MET A 116 2.02 20.81 -26.87
C MET A 116 1.43 19.39 -26.98
N LEU A 117 1.23 18.71 -25.83
CA LEU A 117 0.60 17.40 -25.81
C LEU A 117 -0.85 17.41 -26.35
N VAL A 118 -1.57 18.52 -26.16
CA VAL A 118 -2.92 18.71 -26.72
C VAL A 118 -2.83 18.88 -28.25
N GLN A 119 -1.82 19.59 -28.76
CA GLN A 119 -1.59 19.70 -30.21
C GLN A 119 -1.23 18.37 -30.86
N ASP A 120 -0.39 17.58 -30.21
CA ASP A 120 -0.03 16.23 -30.65
C ASP A 120 -1.24 15.29 -30.63
N ALA A 121 -2.10 15.43 -29.61
CA ALA A 121 -3.35 14.69 -29.52
C ALA A 121 -4.31 14.98 -30.67
N TYR A 122 -4.37 16.24 -31.17
CA TYR A 122 -5.12 16.60 -32.35
C TYR A 122 -4.68 15.78 -33.58
N LYS A 123 -3.37 15.67 -33.82
CA LYS A 123 -2.82 14.87 -34.89
C LYS A 123 -3.07 13.36 -34.69
N ARG A 124 -2.88 12.87 -33.47
CA ARG A 124 -2.98 11.44 -33.13
C ARG A 124 -4.41 10.91 -33.16
N LEU A 125 -5.38 11.69 -32.68
CA LEU A 125 -6.77 11.27 -32.56
C LEU A 125 -7.61 11.54 -33.81
N GLY A 126 -7.16 12.43 -34.71
CA GLY A 126 -7.91 12.77 -35.94
C GLY A 126 -9.35 13.19 -35.64
N SER A 127 -10.32 12.51 -36.24
CA SER A 127 -11.76 12.77 -36.00
C SER A 127 -12.27 12.50 -34.59
N LEU A 128 -11.53 11.76 -33.77
CA LEU A 128 -11.87 11.54 -32.37
C LEU A 128 -11.45 12.68 -31.44
N TYR A 129 -10.70 13.66 -31.97
CA TYR A 129 -10.31 14.83 -31.18
C TYR A 129 -11.48 15.76 -30.95
N VAL A 130 -11.72 16.10 -29.70
CA VAL A 130 -12.73 17.08 -29.27
C VAL A 130 -12.06 18.06 -28.32
N ALA A 131 -11.93 19.33 -28.71
CA ALA A 131 -11.20 20.33 -27.93
C ALA A 131 -11.75 20.52 -26.49
N THR A 132 -13.08 20.38 -26.30
CA THR A 132 -13.73 20.52 -24.99
C THR A 132 -13.44 19.36 -24.02
N ASP A 133 -12.84 18.28 -24.49
CA ASP A 133 -12.41 17.17 -23.60
C ASP A 133 -11.12 17.50 -22.82
N TYR A 134 -10.40 18.54 -23.24
CA TYR A 134 -9.13 18.96 -22.64
C TYR A 134 -9.36 20.10 -21.65
N PRO A 135 -9.22 19.87 -20.33
CA PRO A 135 -9.34 20.92 -19.33
C PRO A 135 -8.31 22.04 -19.58
N HIS A 136 -8.65 23.26 -19.22
CA HIS A 136 -7.71 24.36 -19.26
C HIS A 136 -6.52 24.12 -18.30
N VAL A 137 -5.31 24.59 -18.67
CA VAL A 137 -4.09 24.40 -17.86
C VAL A 137 -4.28 24.83 -16.41
N GLY A 138 -4.99 25.94 -16.16
CA GLY A 138 -5.28 26.43 -14.82
C GLY A 138 -6.12 25.49 -13.96
N GLU A 139 -7.02 24.72 -14.58
CA GLU A 139 -7.86 23.74 -13.89
C GLU A 139 -7.15 22.39 -13.75
N MET A 140 -6.18 22.11 -14.61
CA MET A 140 -5.51 20.80 -14.65
C MET A 140 -4.74 20.53 -13.35
N ARG A 141 -4.10 21.56 -12.74
CA ARG A 141 -3.33 21.40 -11.51
C ARG A 141 -4.16 20.83 -10.37
N SER A 142 -5.42 21.25 -10.22
CA SER A 142 -6.31 20.78 -9.14
C SER A 142 -6.69 19.29 -9.23
N ARG A 143 -6.43 18.65 -10.38
CA ARG A 143 -6.66 17.22 -10.59
C ARG A 143 -5.56 16.33 -10.03
N PHE A 144 -4.49 16.93 -9.50
CA PHE A 144 -3.34 16.23 -8.97
C PHE A 144 -3.10 16.65 -7.51
N ALA A 145 -3.17 15.71 -6.60
CA ALA A 145 -2.85 15.95 -5.20
C ALA A 145 -2.26 14.70 -4.53
N ILE A 146 -1.40 14.90 -3.54
CA ILE A 146 -1.05 13.93 -2.50
C ILE A 146 -1.37 14.58 -1.17
N GLU A 147 -2.29 13.97 -0.43
CA GLU A 147 -2.76 14.47 0.86
C GLU A 147 -2.66 13.36 1.90
N THR A 148 -2.26 13.73 3.11
CA THR A 148 -2.24 12.84 4.26
C THR A 148 -3.03 13.48 5.39
N SER A 149 -3.88 12.70 6.03
CA SER A 149 -4.59 13.11 7.24
C SER A 149 -4.33 12.12 8.37
N PHE A 150 -4.49 12.59 9.60
CA PHE A 150 -4.27 11.79 10.79
C PHE A 150 -5.48 11.91 11.72
N ALA A 151 -5.83 10.81 12.36
CA ALA A 151 -6.89 10.76 13.35
C ALA A 151 -6.45 9.87 14.54
N PRO A 152 -6.98 10.09 15.74
CA PRO A 152 -6.77 9.18 16.85
C PRO A 152 -7.46 7.83 16.58
N VAL A 153 -6.93 6.77 17.17
CA VAL A 153 -7.67 5.50 17.28
C VAL A 153 -8.77 5.70 18.30
N ALA A 154 -10.03 5.76 17.83
CA ALA A 154 -11.18 5.97 18.70
C ALA A 154 -11.38 4.80 19.69
N SER A 155 -11.81 5.11 20.90
CA SER A 155 -12.26 4.10 21.88
C SER A 155 -13.76 4.24 22.16
N GLY A 156 -14.36 3.21 22.75
CA GLY A 156 -15.74 3.30 23.22
C GLY A 156 -15.94 4.46 24.22
N ASN A 157 -14.89 4.84 24.98
CA ASN A 157 -14.95 5.96 25.93
C ASN A 157 -14.99 7.34 25.28
N ASP A 158 -14.62 7.45 23.99
CA ASP A 158 -14.66 8.71 23.25
C ASP A 158 -16.07 9.01 22.71
N PHE A 159 -16.98 8.04 22.80
CA PHE A 159 -18.36 8.20 22.35
C PHE A 159 -19.14 9.09 23.35
N ARG A 160 -19.55 10.27 22.90
CA ARG A 160 -20.18 11.32 23.74
C ARG A 160 -21.50 11.84 23.18
N VAL A 161 -22.22 11.02 22.43
CA VAL A 161 -23.54 11.41 21.92
C VAL A 161 -24.57 11.29 23.04
N ASN A 162 -25.45 12.29 23.15
CA ASN A 162 -26.51 12.30 24.15
C ASN A 162 -27.63 11.33 23.74
N LEU A 163 -27.51 10.07 24.18
CA LEU A 163 -28.47 8.98 23.97
C LEU A 163 -28.82 8.37 25.34
N ASN A 164 -29.81 7.48 25.36
CA ASN A 164 -30.10 6.63 26.51
C ASN A 164 -28.85 5.77 26.86
N ASP A 165 -28.57 5.59 28.16
CA ASP A 165 -27.38 4.89 28.66
C ASP A 165 -27.24 3.47 28.09
N GLU A 166 -28.35 2.74 27.89
CA GLU A 166 -28.34 1.39 27.31
C GLU A 166 -27.78 1.39 25.87
N TYR A 167 -28.20 2.36 25.03
CA TYR A 167 -27.65 2.48 23.67
C TYR A 167 -26.21 2.95 23.66
N VAL A 168 -25.82 3.85 24.57
CA VAL A 168 -24.44 4.30 24.73
C VAL A 168 -23.54 3.11 25.06
N ASP A 169 -23.95 2.26 26.01
CA ASP A 169 -23.16 1.09 26.41
C ASP A 169 -23.10 0.02 25.32
N GLN A 170 -24.17 -0.15 24.56
CA GLN A 170 -24.15 -1.03 23.37
C GLN A 170 -23.14 -0.53 22.33
N ILE A 171 -23.19 0.74 21.96
CA ILE A 171 -22.27 1.33 20.97
C ILE A 171 -20.82 1.26 21.44
N LYS A 172 -20.54 1.50 22.72
CA LYS A 172 -19.21 1.35 23.29
C LYS A 172 -18.68 -0.08 23.15
N ARG A 173 -19.51 -1.09 23.41
CA ARG A 173 -19.14 -2.49 23.20
C ARG A 173 -18.80 -2.76 21.72
N GLU A 174 -19.67 -2.35 20.79
CA GLU A 174 -19.46 -2.54 19.36
C GLU A 174 -18.16 -1.89 18.87
N ILE A 175 -17.85 -0.66 19.33
CA ILE A 175 -16.58 0.02 19.01
C ILE A 175 -15.39 -0.80 19.53
N ASN A 176 -15.44 -1.27 20.76
CA ASN A 176 -14.34 -2.01 21.39
C ASN A 176 -14.14 -3.39 20.73
N GLU A 177 -15.21 -4.10 20.39
CA GLU A 177 -15.15 -5.37 19.64
C GLU A 177 -14.58 -5.19 18.25
N ARG A 178 -15.01 -4.16 17.52
CA ARG A 178 -14.45 -3.80 16.23
C ARG A 178 -12.96 -3.49 16.31
N ASN A 179 -12.55 -2.68 17.27
CA ASN A 179 -11.13 -2.35 17.48
C ASN A 179 -10.30 -3.60 17.80
N ALA A 180 -10.80 -4.51 18.63
CA ALA A 180 -10.13 -5.77 18.92
C ALA A 180 -9.98 -6.65 17.65
N ALA A 181 -11.00 -6.69 16.79
CA ALA A 181 -10.91 -7.39 15.50
C ALA A 181 -9.86 -6.77 14.57
N LEU A 182 -9.85 -5.44 14.46
CA LEU A 182 -8.88 -4.70 13.62
C LEU A 182 -7.45 -4.85 14.15
N GLN A 183 -7.28 -4.88 15.48
CA GLN A 183 -5.98 -5.14 16.10
C GLN A 183 -5.47 -6.55 15.77
N ARG A 184 -6.33 -7.56 15.84
CA ARG A 184 -5.97 -8.93 15.43
C ARG A 184 -5.57 -8.97 13.95
N ALA A 185 -6.33 -8.32 13.07
CA ALA A 185 -6.00 -8.23 11.65
C ALA A 185 -4.63 -7.57 11.41
N SER A 186 -4.28 -6.54 12.17
CA SER A 186 -2.96 -5.89 12.11
C SER A 186 -1.81 -6.82 12.52
N VAL A 187 -2.00 -7.63 13.56
CA VAL A 187 -1.02 -8.65 13.99
C VAL A 187 -0.85 -9.71 12.90
N VAL A 188 -1.95 -10.21 12.34
CA VAL A 188 -1.93 -11.19 11.23
C VAL A 188 -1.20 -10.62 10.01
N ASP A 189 -1.38 -9.34 9.70
CA ASP A 189 -0.66 -8.68 8.61
C ASP A 189 0.86 -8.66 8.85
N CYS A 190 1.32 -8.36 10.06
CA CYS A 190 2.74 -8.44 10.42
C CYS A 190 3.31 -9.85 10.18
N TRP A 191 2.63 -10.88 10.67
CA TRP A 191 3.03 -12.27 10.46
C TRP A 191 3.05 -12.66 8.98
N THR A 192 2.06 -12.20 8.22
CA THR A 192 1.96 -12.45 6.77
C THR A 192 3.14 -11.82 6.02
N ARG A 193 3.54 -10.60 6.37
CA ARG A 193 4.71 -9.93 5.77
C ARG A 193 5.99 -10.72 6.05
N VAL A 194 6.22 -11.13 7.29
CA VAL A 194 7.40 -11.92 7.65
C VAL A 194 7.40 -13.25 6.91
N ARG A 195 6.27 -13.97 6.89
CA ARG A 195 6.13 -15.24 6.17
C ARG A 195 6.40 -15.09 4.69
N THR A 196 5.90 -14.03 4.05
CA THR A 196 6.12 -13.75 2.63
C THR A 196 7.60 -13.55 2.32
N VAL A 197 8.31 -12.77 3.13
CA VAL A 197 9.74 -12.51 2.93
C VAL A 197 10.58 -13.76 3.14
N VAL A 198 10.34 -14.50 4.22
CA VAL A 198 11.06 -15.77 4.50
C VAL A 198 10.72 -16.83 3.44
N GLY A 199 9.47 -16.89 2.99
CA GLY A 199 9.04 -17.78 1.90
C GLY A 199 9.76 -17.49 0.59
N ASN A 200 9.90 -16.21 0.23
CA ASN A 200 10.65 -15.79 -0.96
C ASN A 200 12.14 -16.17 -0.85
N ILE A 201 12.75 -16.04 0.33
CA ILE A 201 14.14 -16.44 0.58
C ILE A 201 14.26 -17.96 0.38
N HIS A 202 13.42 -18.75 1.05
CA HIS A 202 13.42 -20.21 0.91
C HIS A 202 13.23 -20.63 -0.56
N GLU A 203 12.17 -20.16 -1.23
CA GLU A 203 11.85 -20.55 -2.61
C GLU A 203 12.99 -20.25 -3.57
N ARG A 204 13.64 -19.11 -3.43
CA ARG A 204 14.70 -18.68 -4.34
C ARG A 204 16.03 -19.37 -4.07
N LEU A 205 16.40 -19.52 -2.81
CA LEU A 205 17.70 -20.11 -2.44
C LEU A 205 17.67 -21.66 -2.53
N SER A 206 16.51 -22.31 -2.51
CA SER A 206 16.36 -23.75 -2.73
C SER A 206 16.56 -24.17 -4.19
N LYS A 207 16.52 -23.21 -5.15
CA LYS A 207 16.78 -23.52 -6.56
C LYS A 207 18.25 -23.73 -6.79
N ALA A 208 18.59 -24.70 -7.65
CA ALA A 208 19.99 -25.04 -7.97
C ALA A 208 20.73 -23.90 -8.69
N ASP A 209 19.99 -23.04 -9.43
CA ASP A 209 20.54 -21.86 -10.03
C ASP A 209 20.77 -20.76 -8.95
N ASN A 210 21.89 -20.07 -9.03
CA ASN A 210 22.21 -18.97 -8.13
C ASN A 210 21.66 -17.61 -8.63
N LYS A 211 20.62 -17.64 -9.47
CA LYS A 211 20.06 -16.45 -10.13
C LYS A 211 18.96 -15.82 -9.28
N PHE A 212 19.31 -14.88 -8.44
CA PHE A 212 18.36 -14.03 -7.71
C PHE A 212 18.86 -12.58 -7.68
N LYS A 213 17.92 -11.66 -7.52
CA LYS A 213 18.22 -10.22 -7.41
C LYS A 213 18.60 -9.87 -5.97
N ASP A 214 19.42 -8.85 -5.79
CA ASP A 214 19.82 -8.32 -4.47
C ASP A 214 18.60 -7.91 -3.64
N THR A 215 17.54 -7.44 -4.31
CA THR A 215 16.27 -7.09 -3.70
C THR A 215 15.64 -8.22 -2.88
N LEU A 216 16.04 -9.48 -3.08
CA LEU A 216 15.59 -10.60 -2.24
C LEU A 216 15.96 -10.37 -0.76
N ILE A 217 17.20 -9.99 -0.51
CA ILE A 217 17.71 -9.75 0.85
C ILE A 217 17.41 -8.32 1.30
N GLU A 218 17.42 -7.36 0.38
CA GLU A 218 17.09 -5.96 0.68
C GLU A 218 15.65 -5.82 1.17
N ASN A 219 14.68 -6.47 0.52
CA ASN A 219 13.28 -6.47 0.95
C ASN A 219 13.10 -7.06 2.36
N ALA A 220 13.88 -8.09 2.70
CA ALA A 220 13.86 -8.66 4.04
C ALA A 220 14.42 -7.67 5.08
N ARG A 221 15.54 -7.04 4.78
CA ARG A 221 16.14 -6.00 5.63
C ARG A 221 15.18 -4.84 5.83
N ASP A 222 14.60 -4.35 4.75
CA ASP A 222 13.63 -3.26 4.72
C ASP A 222 12.38 -3.53 5.59
N LEU A 223 11.92 -4.78 5.62
CA LEU A 223 10.83 -5.18 6.52
C LEU A 223 11.29 -5.18 7.97
N LEU A 224 12.45 -5.78 8.27
CA LEU A 224 12.96 -5.91 9.63
C LEU A 224 13.32 -4.56 10.26
N ASP A 225 13.61 -3.54 9.46
CA ASP A 225 13.88 -2.18 9.96
C ASP A 225 12.61 -1.49 10.49
N VAL A 226 11.44 -1.84 9.97
CA VAL A 226 10.15 -1.27 10.41
C VAL A 226 9.36 -2.19 11.33
N LEU A 227 9.64 -3.50 11.32
CA LEU A 227 8.86 -4.51 12.04
C LEU A 227 8.78 -4.28 13.55
N PRO A 228 9.85 -3.86 14.26
CA PRO A 228 9.76 -3.54 15.70
C PRO A 228 8.74 -2.46 16.02
N ALA A 229 8.64 -1.44 15.15
CA ALA A 229 7.64 -0.38 15.31
C ALA A 229 6.23 -0.84 14.90
N LEU A 230 6.10 -1.70 13.88
CA LEU A 230 4.83 -2.30 13.47
C LEU A 230 4.27 -3.26 14.52
N ASN A 231 5.10 -3.82 15.39
CA ASN A 231 4.67 -4.65 16.52
C ASN A 231 4.06 -3.78 17.64
N VAL A 232 2.99 -3.05 17.32
CA VAL A 232 2.32 -2.12 18.25
C VAL A 232 1.73 -2.80 19.46
N THR A 233 1.41 -4.10 19.36
CA THR A 233 0.88 -4.92 20.46
C THR A 233 1.95 -5.44 21.40
N GLY A 234 3.23 -5.41 20.97
CA GLY A 234 4.35 -5.98 21.72
C GLY A 234 4.31 -7.51 21.74
N ASP A 235 3.87 -8.15 20.65
CA ASP A 235 3.87 -9.62 20.52
C ASP A 235 5.31 -10.16 20.67
N PRO A 236 5.60 -10.96 21.72
CA PRO A 236 6.95 -11.46 21.97
C PRO A 236 7.39 -12.51 20.97
N GLU A 237 6.47 -13.29 20.39
CA GLU A 237 6.80 -14.28 19.38
C GLU A 237 7.20 -13.59 18.06
N LEU A 238 6.54 -12.49 17.70
CA LEU A 238 6.93 -11.69 16.54
C LEU A 238 8.32 -11.07 16.73
N ALA A 239 8.66 -10.59 17.92
CA ALA A 239 9.98 -10.05 18.23
C ALA A 239 11.07 -11.15 18.17
N LYS A 240 10.76 -12.38 18.57
CA LYS A 240 11.66 -13.53 18.49
C LYS A 240 11.92 -13.93 17.03
N ILE A 241 10.87 -14.03 16.23
CA ILE A 241 10.98 -14.35 14.80
C ILE A 241 11.74 -13.25 14.04
N GLU A 242 11.53 -11.98 14.38
CA GLU A 242 12.31 -10.87 13.82
C GLU A 242 13.82 -11.12 13.97
N LYS A 243 14.26 -11.51 15.18
CA LYS A 243 15.68 -11.82 15.44
C LYS A 243 16.16 -13.01 14.61
N ASP A 244 15.37 -14.07 14.55
CA ASP A 244 15.73 -15.28 13.79
C ASP A 244 15.83 -14.97 12.28
N VAL A 245 14.98 -14.11 11.74
CA VAL A 245 15.02 -13.68 10.34
C VAL A 245 16.23 -12.78 10.07
N ARG A 246 16.67 -11.94 11.02
CA ARG A 246 17.90 -11.17 10.87
C ARG A 246 19.14 -12.08 10.64
N ASP A 247 19.17 -13.26 11.24
CA ASP A 247 20.24 -14.24 11.04
C ASP A 247 20.24 -14.88 9.65
N LEU A 248 19.15 -14.73 8.86
CA LEU A 248 19.10 -15.12 7.45
C LEU A 248 19.66 -14.06 6.49
N LEU A 249 19.91 -12.83 6.97
CA LEU A 249 20.33 -11.71 6.12
C LEU A 249 21.83 -11.79 5.74
N VAL A 250 22.16 -12.81 5.00
CA VAL A 250 23.51 -12.97 4.41
C VAL A 250 23.63 -12.06 3.18
N PRO A 251 24.81 -11.40 2.97
CA PRO A 251 25.02 -10.59 1.77
C PRO A 251 24.76 -11.37 0.47
N PRO A 252 24.03 -10.81 -0.50
CA PRO A 252 23.62 -11.52 -1.74
C PRO A 252 24.80 -12.14 -2.50
N GLN A 253 25.94 -11.46 -2.54
CA GLN A 253 27.14 -11.97 -3.24
C GLN A 253 27.66 -13.25 -2.60
N ARG A 254 27.73 -13.32 -1.26
CA ARG A 254 28.14 -14.54 -0.56
C ARG A 254 27.24 -15.73 -0.83
N LEU A 255 25.92 -15.47 -0.92
CA LEU A 255 24.96 -16.51 -1.27
C LEU A 255 25.09 -16.99 -2.72
N ARG A 256 25.62 -16.17 -3.64
CA ARG A 256 25.91 -16.58 -5.02
C ARG A 256 27.20 -17.40 -5.10
N ASP A 257 28.22 -17.00 -4.36
CA ASP A 257 29.55 -17.59 -4.43
C ASP A 257 29.65 -18.91 -3.65
N ASP A 258 28.86 -19.09 -2.60
CA ASP A 258 28.88 -20.26 -1.71
C ASP A 258 27.56 -21.04 -1.76
N ALA A 259 27.60 -22.18 -2.46
CA ALA A 259 26.44 -23.07 -2.60
C ALA A 259 26.03 -23.73 -1.28
N THR A 260 26.98 -24.00 -0.39
CA THR A 260 26.71 -24.59 0.93
C THR A 260 25.99 -23.59 1.81
N LEU A 261 26.51 -22.37 1.90
CA LEU A 261 25.90 -21.28 2.65
C LEU A 261 24.49 -20.96 2.14
N ARG A 262 24.29 -20.98 0.80
CA ARG A 262 22.97 -20.80 0.19
C ARG A 262 21.98 -21.88 0.60
N SER A 263 22.39 -23.15 0.53
CA SER A 263 21.57 -24.30 0.91
C SER A 263 21.22 -24.28 2.41
N GLU A 264 22.18 -23.95 3.27
CA GLU A 264 21.96 -23.80 4.71
C GLU A 264 20.98 -22.66 5.03
N THR A 265 21.11 -21.53 4.32
CA THR A 265 20.18 -20.39 4.50
C THR A 265 18.76 -20.75 4.04
N ALA A 266 18.62 -21.51 2.94
CA ALA A 266 17.33 -22.01 2.48
C ALA A 266 16.68 -22.96 3.50
N ARG A 267 17.46 -23.88 4.09
CA ARG A 267 16.97 -24.80 5.13
C ARG A 267 16.56 -24.06 6.41
N LYS A 268 17.35 -23.10 6.86
CA LYS A 268 16.95 -22.25 8.02
C LYS A 268 15.66 -21.47 7.74
N ALA A 269 15.47 -20.96 6.54
CA ALA A 269 14.24 -20.27 6.15
C ALA A 269 13.04 -21.24 6.17
N GLU A 270 13.19 -22.49 5.72
CA GLU A 270 12.17 -23.53 5.80
C GLU A 270 11.78 -23.87 7.24
N GLU A 271 12.77 -24.02 8.13
CA GLU A 271 12.53 -24.27 9.55
C GLU A 271 11.75 -23.12 10.22
N LEU A 272 12.07 -21.86 9.85
CA LEU A 272 11.33 -20.69 10.32
C LEU A 272 9.88 -20.69 9.80
N LEU A 273 9.66 -21.04 8.54
CA LEU A 273 8.31 -21.16 7.96
C LEU A 273 7.47 -22.21 8.68
N ALA A 274 8.06 -23.37 9.01
CA ALA A 274 7.40 -24.42 9.75
C ALA A 274 6.98 -23.94 11.15
N ARG A 275 7.87 -23.25 11.88
CA ARG A 275 7.57 -22.65 13.19
C ARG A 275 6.46 -21.60 13.10
N MET A 276 6.49 -20.71 12.10
CA MET A 276 5.44 -19.72 11.87
C MET A 276 4.11 -20.36 11.49
N GLY A 277 4.11 -21.51 10.83
CA GLY A 277 2.91 -22.29 10.52
C GLY A 277 2.19 -22.79 11.79
N MET A 278 2.93 -23.21 12.78
CA MET A 278 2.40 -23.63 14.09
C MET A 278 1.85 -22.45 14.89
N SER A 279 2.56 -21.32 14.93
CA SER A 279 2.12 -20.09 15.62
C SER A 279 0.92 -19.43 14.94
N GLY A 280 0.82 -19.47 13.61
CA GLY A 280 -0.30 -18.92 12.86
C GLY A 280 -1.60 -19.72 12.97
N GLN A 281 -1.53 -21.01 13.27
CA GLN A 281 -2.71 -21.84 13.56
C GLN A 281 -3.33 -21.51 14.92
N SER A 282 -2.53 -21.14 15.91
CA SER A 282 -3.06 -20.69 17.21
C SER A 282 -3.80 -19.34 17.08
N LEU A 283 -3.31 -18.42 16.25
CA LEU A 283 -3.98 -17.14 16.00
C LEU A 283 -5.30 -17.28 15.22
N SER A 284 -5.42 -18.28 14.33
CA SER A 284 -6.67 -18.54 13.59
C SER A 284 -7.72 -19.30 14.41
N LEU A 285 -7.33 -20.05 15.45
CA LEU A 285 -8.26 -20.73 16.36
C LEU A 285 -8.85 -19.80 17.42
N GLU A 286 -8.20 -18.68 17.73
CA GLU A 286 -8.75 -17.63 18.61
C GLU A 286 -9.71 -16.67 17.87
N THR A 287 -9.84 -16.80 16.55
CA THR A 287 -10.71 -15.96 15.70
C THR A 287 -11.98 -16.66 15.23
N ALA A 288 -12.20 -17.92 15.59
CA ALA A 288 -13.41 -18.71 15.32
C ALA A 288 -14.29 -18.80 16.58
#